data_46da13fef0b721649d2b73b1812b0bfb
#
_entry.id   46da13fef0b721649d2b73b1812b0bfb
#
_cell.length_a   1.000
_cell.length_b   1.000
_cell.length_c   1.000
_cell.angle_alpha   90.00
_cell.angle_beta   90.00
_cell.angle_gamma   90.00
#
_symmetry.space_group_name_H-M   'P 1'
#
loop_
_entity.id
_entity.type
_entity.pdbx_description
1 polymer ?
#
loop_
_entity_poly.entity_id
_entity_poly.type
_entity_poly.pdbx_seq_one_letter_code
_entity_poly.pdbx_strand_id
1 'polypeptide(L)'
;MFRALQRRTLATGNNRAILGELGNTVGPAPSTNPNGPSSPLLVKARPANKEPHTPLSRHLAETIRITGPISTAQFMRQALTHPMGGYYMKQDVFGTKGDFVTSPEISQMFGELIGVWLVAQWQQMGSPRKFNIVELGPGRGTLMSDVLRTVTQFKGFTEAIGSVNMVEASPYLRGVQSKLLTGEEVQDVRNDVVEKGVVQGRTEEKREGFQIHWHDGLESVERGLPIMLIAHEFFDAMPVYQFQMASDGWREVMVDTDDSSSTPHNFRYILSPGPTKASITLLKDPRYLRFKEGSRIEVSPDCYTYAHKIGERIKEDGGFALIADYGKNLIMSDTMRGIQSHKFVSALSKPGDSDLTADVDFSFLAKAFIDTGVKSYELMNQGDFLRSMGIVQRLQVLMKVADAAKRKDLASSYERLVGPSGVNGMGEIYKFMAVTREGDVTPYPFKPLTVDVPKEAK
;
A
#
# COMPACT_ATOMS: atom_id res chain seq x y z
N MET A 1 16.87 13.53 21.69
CA MET A 1 16.65 12.07 21.74
C MET A 1 16.83 11.44 20.36
N PHE A 2 16.13 11.86 19.33
CA PHE A 2 16.27 11.40 17.94
C PHE A 2 17.71 11.49 17.40
N ARG A 3 18.43 12.59 17.69
CA ARG A 3 19.87 12.75 17.36
C ARG A 3 20.79 11.74 18.05
N ALA A 4 20.40 11.19 19.21
CA ALA A 4 21.17 10.19 19.93
C ALA A 4 20.97 8.77 19.38
N LEU A 5 19.75 8.45 18.89
CA LEU A 5 19.45 7.22 18.16
C LEU A 5 20.20 7.17 16.82
N GLN A 6 20.23 8.29 16.09
CA GLN A 6 21.04 8.43 14.87
C GLN A 6 22.55 8.26 15.14
N ARG A 7 23.06 8.69 16.30
CA ARG A 7 24.49 8.57 16.64
C ARG A 7 24.93 7.13 16.95
N ARG A 8 24.08 6.27 17.47
CA ARG A 8 24.41 4.85 17.69
C ARG A 8 24.49 4.06 16.39
N THR A 9 23.76 4.49 15.36
CA THR A 9 23.83 3.93 14.01
C THR A 9 24.92 4.60 13.15
N LEU A 10 25.48 5.73 13.61
CA LEU A 10 26.35 6.66 12.86
C LEU A 10 27.73 6.87 13.49
N ALA A 11 28.29 5.87 14.15
CA ALA A 11 29.69 6.00 14.56
C ALA A 11 30.58 6.15 13.33
N THR A 12 31.09 7.37 13.13
CA THR A 12 32.16 7.90 12.29
C THR A 12 31.82 8.52 10.93
N GLY A 13 32.21 9.77 10.77
CA GLY A 13 32.63 10.37 9.52
C GLY A 13 31.99 11.69 9.10
N ASN A 14 32.61 12.79 9.49
CA ASN A 14 32.49 14.08 8.78
C ASN A 14 32.84 13.92 7.31
N ASN A 15 31.97 14.40 6.41
CA ASN A 15 32.45 15.09 5.18
C ASN A 15 31.29 15.77 4.43
N ARG A 16 31.39 17.09 4.34
CA ARG A 16 30.83 17.90 3.26
C ARG A 16 31.69 17.68 2.01
N ALA A 17 31.05 17.55 0.88
CA ALA A 17 31.59 17.51 -0.49
C ALA A 17 31.51 16.12 -1.14
N ILE A 18 30.42 15.89 -1.85
CA ILE A 18 30.32 15.20 -3.17
C ILE A 18 28.88 15.50 -3.67
N LEU A 19 28.67 16.69 -4.20
CA LEU A 19 27.59 17.06 -5.11
C LEU A 19 28.20 18.03 -6.11
N GLY A 20 28.93 17.47 -7.04
CA GLY A 20 29.46 18.18 -8.19
C GLY A 20 29.80 17.16 -9.26
N GLU A 21 29.29 17.41 -10.46
CA GLU A 21 29.56 16.73 -11.69
C GLU A 21 28.79 15.43 -12.00
N LEU A 22 27.58 15.60 -12.52
CA LEU A 22 27.07 14.79 -13.64
C LEU A 22 26.32 15.71 -14.62
N GLY A 23 26.90 15.85 -15.80
CA GLY A 23 26.54 16.83 -16.80
C GLY A 23 25.17 16.61 -17.44
N ASN A 24 24.57 17.73 -17.78
CA ASN A 24 23.44 17.91 -18.67
C ASN A 24 23.71 17.39 -20.07
N THR A 25 22.85 16.51 -20.59
CA THR A 25 22.61 16.43 -22.04
C THR A 25 21.07 16.48 -22.24
N VAL A 26 20.62 17.69 -22.59
CA VAL A 26 19.26 17.95 -23.07
C VAL A 26 19.26 17.74 -24.57
N GLY A 27 18.48 16.78 -25.06
CA GLY A 27 18.16 16.63 -26.47
C GLY A 27 16.94 17.51 -26.85
N PRO A 28 16.87 18.05 -28.08
CA PRO A 28 15.87 19.05 -28.47
C PRO A 28 14.48 18.47 -28.68
N ALA A 29 13.47 19.26 -28.33
CA ALA A 29 12.06 18.99 -28.55
C ALA A 29 11.70 18.95 -30.05
N PRO A 30 10.70 18.15 -30.47
CA PRO A 30 10.25 18.15 -31.85
C PRO A 30 9.37 19.36 -32.16
N SER A 31 9.69 20.03 -33.27
CA SER A 31 8.99 21.18 -33.84
C SER A 31 7.62 20.79 -34.38
N THR A 32 6.61 21.54 -34.00
CA THR A 32 5.24 21.47 -34.56
C THR A 32 5.20 22.25 -35.88
N ASN A 33 4.80 21.59 -36.95
CA ASN A 33 4.54 22.21 -38.26
C ASN A 33 3.01 22.33 -38.45
N PRO A 34 2.41 23.53 -38.57
CA PRO A 34 0.99 23.70 -38.70
C PRO A 34 0.50 23.94 -40.14
N ASN A 35 0.69 23.00 -41.05
CA ASN A 35 -0.02 23.04 -42.32
C ASN A 35 0.06 21.70 -43.08
N GLY A 36 -0.98 20.90 -42.92
CA GLY A 36 -1.26 19.72 -43.73
C GLY A 36 -2.77 19.50 -43.84
N PRO A 37 -3.33 19.16 -45.00
CA PRO A 37 -4.79 19.13 -45.19
C PRO A 37 -5.46 18.00 -44.45
N SER A 38 -6.48 18.34 -43.68
CA SER A 38 -7.38 17.46 -42.98
C SER A 38 -8.30 16.69 -43.92
N SER A 39 -8.22 15.39 -43.91
CA SER A 39 -9.33 14.48 -44.20
C SER A 39 -9.26 13.29 -43.26
N PRO A 40 -10.24 13.05 -42.40
CA PRO A 40 -10.27 11.86 -41.61
C PRO A 40 -10.74 10.71 -42.48
N LEU A 41 -9.80 9.94 -43.01
CA LEU A 41 -10.09 8.58 -43.45
C LEU A 41 -10.56 7.83 -42.19
N LEU A 42 -11.87 7.51 -42.17
CA LEU A 42 -12.45 6.53 -41.27
C LEU A 42 -11.74 5.18 -41.53
N VAL A 43 -10.61 4.98 -40.90
CA VAL A 43 -10.01 3.65 -40.82
C VAL A 43 -10.96 2.84 -39.95
N LYS A 44 -11.78 1.97 -40.61
CA LYS A 44 -12.51 0.93 -39.90
C LYS A 44 -11.51 0.17 -39.07
N ALA A 45 -11.56 0.34 -37.77
CA ALA A 45 -10.71 -0.40 -36.83
C ALA A 45 -10.90 -1.91 -37.16
N ARG A 46 -9.78 -2.61 -37.34
CA ARG A 46 -9.85 -4.09 -37.48
C ARG A 46 -10.50 -4.63 -36.20
N PRO A 47 -11.43 -5.61 -36.35
CA PRO A 47 -12.04 -6.24 -35.20
C PRO A 47 -10.93 -6.77 -34.28
N ALA A 48 -11.00 -6.41 -33.00
CA ALA A 48 -10.04 -6.87 -32.00
C ALA A 48 -10.29 -8.38 -31.75
N ASN A 49 -9.23 -9.19 -31.81
CA ASN A 49 -9.33 -10.56 -31.33
C ASN A 49 -9.53 -10.53 -29.81
N LYS A 50 -10.58 -11.20 -29.33
CA LYS A 50 -10.86 -11.35 -27.91
C LYS A 50 -9.72 -12.07 -27.19
N GLU A 51 -9.41 -11.61 -26.00
CA GLU A 51 -8.50 -12.30 -25.08
C GLU A 51 -9.05 -13.69 -24.75
N PRO A 52 -8.18 -14.71 -24.65
CA PRO A 52 -8.62 -16.02 -24.17
C PRO A 52 -9.14 -15.93 -22.74
N HIS A 53 -10.24 -16.60 -22.46
CA HIS A 53 -10.77 -16.68 -21.10
C HIS A 53 -9.84 -17.45 -20.17
N THR A 54 -9.49 -16.85 -19.04
CA THR A 54 -9.00 -17.60 -17.89
C THR A 54 -10.13 -18.40 -17.24
N PRO A 55 -9.86 -19.41 -16.39
CA PRO A 55 -10.92 -20.09 -15.65
C PRO A 55 -11.81 -19.11 -14.86
N LEU A 56 -11.19 -18.13 -14.18
CA LEU A 56 -11.91 -17.11 -13.42
C LEU A 56 -12.71 -16.17 -14.34
N SER A 57 -12.14 -15.72 -15.47
CA SER A 57 -12.88 -14.83 -16.39
C SER A 57 -14.11 -15.52 -17.00
N ARG A 58 -14.04 -16.83 -17.26
CA ARG A 58 -15.19 -17.62 -17.72
C ARG A 58 -16.26 -17.69 -16.64
N HIS A 59 -15.89 -18.02 -15.41
CA HIS A 59 -16.78 -18.06 -14.27
C HIS A 59 -17.49 -16.71 -14.04
N LEU A 60 -16.73 -15.61 -14.09
CA LEU A 60 -17.29 -14.25 -13.96
C LEU A 60 -18.28 -13.92 -15.09
N ALA A 61 -17.92 -14.24 -16.33
CA ALA A 61 -18.81 -13.99 -17.47
C ALA A 61 -20.13 -14.81 -17.37
N GLU A 62 -20.06 -16.06 -16.98
CA GLU A 62 -21.24 -16.90 -16.74
C GLU A 62 -22.09 -16.34 -15.58
N THR A 63 -21.48 -15.93 -14.49
CA THR A 63 -22.17 -15.31 -13.35
C THR A 63 -22.89 -14.03 -13.78
N ILE A 64 -22.20 -13.14 -14.49
CA ILE A 64 -22.79 -11.87 -14.98
C ILE A 64 -23.97 -12.13 -15.93
N ARG A 65 -23.87 -13.13 -16.82
CA ARG A 65 -24.99 -13.49 -17.72
C ARG A 65 -26.23 -13.96 -16.96
N ILE A 66 -26.06 -14.59 -15.80
CA ILE A 66 -27.17 -15.10 -14.98
C ILE A 66 -27.72 -14.02 -14.06
N THR A 67 -26.84 -13.28 -13.36
CA THR A 67 -27.22 -12.36 -12.29
C THR A 67 -27.34 -10.90 -12.74
N GLY A 68 -26.90 -10.57 -13.94
CA GLY A 68 -26.73 -9.21 -14.43
C GLY A 68 -25.37 -8.62 -14.07
N PRO A 69 -25.11 -7.37 -14.51
CA PRO A 69 -23.86 -6.66 -14.28
C PRO A 69 -23.51 -6.55 -12.78
N ILE A 70 -22.21 -6.62 -12.46
CA ILE A 70 -21.70 -6.54 -11.10
C ILE A 70 -20.98 -5.21 -10.86
N SER A 71 -20.85 -4.77 -9.60
CA SER A 71 -20.08 -3.57 -9.25
C SER A 71 -18.60 -3.74 -9.60
N THR A 72 -17.90 -2.61 -9.83
CA THR A 72 -16.44 -2.62 -9.96
C THR A 72 -15.76 -3.20 -8.72
N ALA A 73 -16.30 -2.91 -7.52
CA ALA A 73 -15.80 -3.46 -6.27
C ALA A 73 -15.95 -4.99 -6.21
N GLN A 74 -17.08 -5.53 -6.64
CA GLN A 74 -17.27 -6.98 -6.69
C GLN A 74 -16.32 -7.62 -7.70
N PHE A 75 -16.14 -7.02 -8.88
CA PHE A 75 -15.23 -7.49 -9.91
C PHE A 75 -13.78 -7.51 -9.39
N MET A 76 -13.30 -6.41 -8.79
CA MET A 76 -11.96 -6.30 -8.22
C MET A 76 -11.73 -7.36 -7.13
N ARG A 77 -12.68 -7.52 -6.21
CA ARG A 77 -12.60 -8.54 -5.15
C ARG A 77 -12.45 -9.95 -5.73
N GLN A 78 -13.28 -10.31 -6.72
CA GLN A 78 -13.20 -11.61 -7.36
C GLN A 78 -11.87 -11.81 -8.10
N ALA A 79 -11.42 -10.79 -8.83
CA ALA A 79 -10.15 -10.84 -9.55
C ALA A 79 -8.94 -11.04 -8.63
N LEU A 80 -8.96 -10.47 -7.43
CA LEU A 80 -7.85 -10.53 -6.48
C LEU A 80 -7.90 -11.78 -5.57
N THR A 81 -9.08 -12.14 -5.05
CA THR A 81 -9.18 -13.08 -3.92
C THR A 81 -10.05 -14.31 -4.17
N HIS A 82 -10.57 -14.52 -5.39
CA HIS A 82 -11.43 -15.68 -5.66
C HIS A 82 -10.65 -17.00 -5.52
N PRO A 83 -11.16 -18.01 -4.80
CA PRO A 83 -10.45 -19.28 -4.56
C PRO A 83 -10.05 -20.03 -5.84
N MET A 84 -10.85 -19.93 -6.92
CA MET A 84 -10.57 -20.62 -8.20
C MET A 84 -9.44 -20.00 -9.02
N GLY A 85 -8.87 -18.88 -8.60
CA GLY A 85 -7.79 -18.27 -9.36
C GLY A 85 -7.73 -16.75 -9.25
N GLY A 86 -8.08 -16.21 -8.09
CA GLY A 86 -7.77 -14.82 -7.76
C GLY A 86 -6.25 -14.61 -7.72
N TYR A 87 -5.83 -13.40 -8.04
CA TYR A 87 -4.43 -13.04 -8.23
C TYR A 87 -3.55 -13.46 -7.04
N TYR A 88 -3.92 -13.10 -5.81
CA TYR A 88 -3.16 -13.43 -4.59
C TYR A 88 -3.32 -14.89 -4.13
N MET A 89 -4.20 -15.65 -4.76
CA MET A 89 -4.50 -17.04 -4.34
C MET A 89 -3.68 -18.10 -5.09
N LYS A 90 -2.96 -17.72 -6.17
CA LYS A 90 -2.34 -18.69 -7.08
C LYS A 90 -0.88 -19.00 -6.79
N GLN A 91 -0.04 -17.98 -6.60
CA GLN A 91 1.42 -18.09 -6.55
C GLN A 91 2.08 -16.84 -6.01
N ASP A 92 3.41 -16.85 -5.93
CA ASP A 92 4.21 -15.67 -5.61
C ASP A 92 4.14 -14.65 -6.76
N VAL A 93 3.41 -13.58 -6.51
CA VAL A 93 3.18 -12.48 -7.47
C VAL A 93 4.11 -11.30 -7.24
N PHE A 94 4.97 -11.37 -6.22
CA PHE A 94 5.88 -10.30 -5.82
C PHE A 94 7.32 -10.55 -6.30
N GLY A 95 8.13 -9.47 -6.29
CA GLY A 95 9.55 -9.50 -6.59
C GLY A 95 9.88 -9.32 -8.07
N THR A 96 11.17 -9.50 -8.40
CA THR A 96 11.69 -9.25 -9.77
C THR A 96 11.11 -10.17 -10.84
N LYS A 97 10.53 -11.30 -10.44
CA LYS A 97 9.83 -12.24 -11.33
C LYS A 97 8.30 -12.07 -11.28
N GLY A 98 7.80 -11.25 -10.36
CA GLY A 98 6.39 -10.92 -10.21
C GLY A 98 6.00 -9.66 -11.00
N ASP A 99 4.78 -9.21 -10.77
CA ASP A 99 4.24 -8.03 -11.46
C ASP A 99 4.58 -6.72 -10.74
N PHE A 100 5.06 -6.80 -9.49
CA PHE A 100 5.36 -5.68 -8.61
C PHE A 100 6.75 -5.76 -7.98
N VAL A 101 7.38 -4.58 -7.80
CA VAL A 101 8.55 -4.39 -6.92
C VAL A 101 8.18 -3.32 -5.91
N THR A 102 7.84 -3.74 -4.70
CA THR A 102 7.44 -2.85 -3.60
C THR A 102 8.64 -2.18 -2.92
N SER A 103 8.41 -1.11 -2.15
CA SER A 103 9.49 -0.36 -1.50
C SER A 103 10.44 -1.23 -0.65
N PRO A 104 9.98 -2.22 0.14
CA PRO A 104 10.87 -3.15 0.86
C PRO A 104 11.73 -4.01 -0.05
N GLU A 105 11.25 -4.36 -1.23
CA GLU A 105 11.99 -5.21 -2.18
C GLU A 105 13.04 -4.42 -2.98
N ILE A 106 12.89 -3.09 -3.08
CA ILE A 106 13.89 -2.22 -3.69
C ILE A 106 15.14 -2.17 -2.83
N SER A 107 15.00 -2.00 -1.52
CA SER A 107 16.14 -1.87 -0.61
C SER A 107 15.77 -2.12 0.84
N GLN A 108 16.64 -2.88 1.51
CA GLN A 108 16.58 -3.05 2.97
C GLN A 108 16.56 -1.74 3.77
N MET A 109 17.05 -0.64 3.18
CA MET A 109 17.03 0.69 3.85
C MET A 109 15.62 1.12 4.23
N PHE A 110 14.61 0.74 3.42
CA PHE A 110 13.22 1.08 3.70
C PHE A 110 12.75 0.42 5.01
N GLY A 111 12.81 -0.90 5.10
CA GLY A 111 12.37 -1.62 6.29
C GLY A 111 13.22 -1.31 7.53
N GLU A 112 14.53 -1.09 7.37
CA GLU A 112 15.41 -0.64 8.46
C GLU A 112 14.95 0.68 9.07
N LEU A 113 14.55 1.66 8.24
CA LEU A 113 14.10 2.96 8.74
C LEU A 113 12.70 2.89 9.36
N ILE A 114 11.83 2.03 8.86
CA ILE A 114 10.55 1.72 9.53
C ILE A 114 10.84 1.10 10.92
N GLY A 115 11.76 0.15 11.02
CA GLY A 115 12.16 -0.44 12.29
C GLY A 115 12.70 0.62 13.30
N VAL A 116 13.55 1.53 12.82
CA VAL A 116 14.04 2.66 13.65
C VAL A 116 12.87 3.56 14.08
N TRP A 117 11.91 3.81 13.20
CA TRP A 117 10.73 4.59 13.53
C TRP A 117 9.89 3.92 14.63
N LEU A 118 9.65 2.59 14.54
CA LEU A 118 8.95 1.84 15.59
C LEU A 118 9.61 1.97 16.94
N VAL A 119 10.95 1.84 17.00
CA VAL A 119 11.71 2.02 18.26
C VAL A 119 11.53 3.43 18.81
N ALA A 120 11.59 4.46 17.95
CA ALA A 120 11.38 5.84 18.36
C ALA A 120 9.97 6.07 18.93
N GLN A 121 8.95 5.52 18.29
CA GLN A 121 7.56 5.62 18.77
C GLN A 121 7.37 4.88 20.09
N TRP A 122 7.93 3.68 20.24
CA TRP A 122 7.91 2.94 21.49
C TRP A 122 8.48 3.78 22.66
N GLN A 123 9.59 4.47 22.43
CA GLN A 123 10.17 5.37 23.43
C GLN A 123 9.26 6.57 23.72
N GLN A 124 8.62 7.15 22.71
CA GLN A 124 7.67 8.25 22.89
C GLN A 124 6.43 7.84 23.68
N MET A 125 5.99 6.58 23.55
CA MET A 125 4.89 6.01 24.34
C MET A 125 5.28 5.72 25.80
N GLY A 126 6.49 6.04 26.25
CA GLY A 126 6.97 5.75 27.59
C GLY A 126 7.53 4.33 27.75
N SER A 127 7.92 3.69 26.68
CA SER A 127 8.54 2.35 26.65
C SER A 127 7.69 1.29 27.36
N PRO A 128 6.48 1.01 26.88
CA PRO A 128 5.61 -0.01 27.48
C PRO A 128 6.34 -1.35 27.58
N ARG A 129 6.09 -2.09 28.67
CA ARG A 129 6.78 -3.36 28.96
C ARG A 129 6.39 -4.48 27.99
N LYS A 130 5.18 -4.43 27.44
CA LYS A 130 4.67 -5.36 26.42
C LYS A 130 3.82 -4.61 25.40
N PHE A 131 3.97 -5.00 24.14
CA PHE A 131 3.19 -4.52 23.00
C PHE A 131 3.23 -5.55 21.87
N ASN A 132 2.29 -5.48 20.93
CA ASN A 132 2.25 -6.33 19.76
C ASN A 132 2.64 -5.53 18.50
N ILE A 133 3.42 -6.17 17.61
CA ILE A 133 3.65 -5.66 16.25
C ILE A 133 2.63 -6.33 15.34
N VAL A 134 2.00 -5.55 14.46
CA VAL A 134 1.00 -6.04 13.50
C VAL A 134 1.37 -5.53 12.12
N GLU A 135 1.40 -6.39 11.11
CA GLU A 135 1.50 -6.00 9.70
C GLU A 135 0.28 -6.52 8.94
N LEU A 136 -0.38 -5.60 8.21
CA LEU A 136 -1.52 -5.92 7.34
C LEU A 136 -1.03 -6.11 5.90
N GLY A 137 -1.37 -7.22 5.27
CA GLY A 137 -0.97 -7.54 3.91
C GLY A 137 0.55 -7.61 3.72
N PRO A 138 1.28 -8.42 4.51
CA PRO A 138 2.76 -8.41 4.53
C PRO A 138 3.41 -8.91 3.23
N GLY A 139 2.65 -9.31 2.24
CA GLY A 139 3.17 -9.84 0.98
C GLY A 139 4.13 -11.00 1.20
N ARG A 140 5.39 -10.86 0.80
CA ARG A 140 6.43 -11.90 1.05
C ARG A 140 7.02 -11.87 2.47
N GLY A 141 6.65 -10.86 3.28
CA GLY A 141 7.22 -10.67 4.62
C GLY A 141 8.56 -9.92 4.64
N THR A 142 9.00 -9.36 3.50
CA THR A 142 10.29 -8.66 3.37
C THR A 142 10.38 -7.47 4.31
N LEU A 143 9.31 -6.67 4.41
CA LEU A 143 9.27 -5.51 5.31
C LEU A 143 9.44 -5.94 6.77
N MET A 144 8.65 -6.91 7.23
CA MET A 144 8.75 -7.40 8.61
C MET A 144 10.12 -8.02 8.90
N SER A 145 10.70 -8.75 7.96
CA SER A 145 12.06 -9.30 8.10
C SER A 145 13.10 -8.20 8.34
N ASP A 146 13.08 -7.12 7.56
CA ASP A 146 14.01 -5.99 7.73
C ASP A 146 13.74 -5.20 9.00
N VAL A 147 12.46 -5.00 9.36
CA VAL A 147 12.04 -4.40 10.64
C VAL A 147 12.61 -5.21 11.80
N LEU A 148 12.35 -6.51 11.86
CA LEU A 148 12.78 -7.39 12.95
C LEU A 148 14.31 -7.45 13.06
N ARG A 149 15.02 -7.57 11.94
CA ARG A 149 16.48 -7.51 11.90
C ARG A 149 17.04 -6.21 12.51
N THR A 150 16.32 -5.11 12.34
CA THR A 150 16.72 -3.81 12.84
C THR A 150 16.37 -3.62 14.32
N VAL A 151 15.14 -3.93 14.71
CA VAL A 151 14.67 -3.69 16.08
C VAL A 151 15.34 -4.61 17.09
N THR A 152 15.79 -5.80 16.70
CA THR A 152 16.55 -6.72 17.56
C THR A 152 17.92 -6.19 17.98
N GLN A 153 18.41 -5.10 17.38
CA GLN A 153 19.59 -4.38 17.86
C GLN A 153 19.30 -3.54 19.13
N PHE A 154 18.02 -3.38 19.49
CA PHE A 154 17.57 -2.58 20.64
C PHE A 154 16.98 -3.51 21.71
N LYS A 155 17.85 -3.99 22.62
CA LYS A 155 17.51 -5.00 23.62
C LYS A 155 16.19 -4.71 24.37
N GLY A 156 16.01 -3.50 24.92
CA GLY A 156 14.78 -3.14 25.66
C GLY A 156 13.51 -3.18 24.82
N PHE A 157 13.60 -2.83 23.53
CA PHE A 157 12.49 -2.94 22.59
C PHE A 157 12.16 -4.40 22.30
N THR A 158 13.20 -5.20 22.03
CA THR A 158 13.03 -6.63 21.72
C THR A 158 12.41 -7.40 22.88
N GLU A 159 12.84 -7.15 24.11
CA GLU A 159 12.27 -7.75 25.31
C GLU A 159 10.81 -7.33 25.59
N ALA A 160 10.41 -6.18 25.05
CA ALA A 160 9.05 -5.67 25.19
C ALA A 160 8.09 -6.19 24.10
N ILE A 161 8.56 -6.83 23.03
CA ILE A 161 7.68 -7.46 22.04
C ILE A 161 6.89 -8.59 22.72
N GLY A 162 5.56 -8.51 22.66
CA GLY A 162 4.65 -9.58 23.08
C GLY A 162 4.56 -10.63 21.99
N SER A 163 4.11 -10.20 20.81
CA SER A 163 4.03 -11.03 19.60
C SER A 163 4.17 -10.18 18.34
N VAL A 164 4.51 -10.86 17.23
CA VAL A 164 4.46 -10.31 15.87
C VAL A 164 3.28 -10.98 15.16
N ASN A 165 2.39 -10.18 14.58
CA ASN A 165 1.13 -10.65 14.03
C ASN A 165 1.05 -10.26 12.55
N MET A 166 1.04 -11.27 11.68
CA MET A 166 0.96 -11.14 10.23
C MET A 166 -0.49 -11.37 9.79
N VAL A 167 -1.17 -10.33 9.32
CA VAL A 167 -2.55 -10.44 8.83
C VAL A 167 -2.52 -10.67 7.33
N GLU A 168 -2.68 -11.93 6.93
CA GLU A 168 -2.54 -12.41 5.54
C GLU A 168 -3.63 -13.43 5.20
N ALA A 169 -4.37 -13.20 4.13
CA ALA A 169 -5.45 -14.08 3.69
C ALA A 169 -4.95 -15.26 2.83
N SER A 170 -3.79 -15.09 2.14
CA SER A 170 -3.25 -16.10 1.23
C SER A 170 -2.47 -17.19 1.98
N PRO A 171 -2.93 -18.45 1.98
CA PRO A 171 -2.17 -19.56 2.58
C PRO A 171 -0.78 -19.74 1.95
N TYR A 172 -0.67 -19.46 0.65
CA TYR A 172 0.60 -19.54 -0.07
C TYR A 172 1.61 -18.51 0.48
N LEU A 173 1.18 -17.22 0.59
CA LEU A 173 2.06 -16.17 1.11
C LEU A 173 2.43 -16.40 2.57
N ARG A 174 1.55 -16.95 3.40
CA ARG A 174 1.89 -17.36 4.78
C ARG A 174 3.04 -18.34 4.82
N GLY A 175 3.06 -19.34 3.92
CA GLY A 175 4.18 -20.29 3.79
C GLY A 175 5.50 -19.59 3.41
N VAL A 176 5.45 -18.61 2.47
CA VAL A 176 6.62 -17.81 2.09
C VAL A 176 7.12 -16.96 3.27
N GLN A 177 6.21 -16.32 3.99
CA GLN A 177 6.50 -15.50 5.17
C GLN A 177 7.09 -16.35 6.30
N SER A 178 6.51 -17.51 6.58
CA SER A 178 7.01 -18.43 7.60
C SER A 178 8.46 -18.83 7.30
N LYS A 179 8.73 -19.29 6.10
CA LYS A 179 10.09 -19.65 5.68
C LYS A 179 11.08 -18.50 5.81
N LEU A 180 10.66 -17.27 5.44
CA LEU A 180 11.52 -16.08 5.53
C LEU A 180 11.80 -15.67 6.98
N LEU A 181 10.77 -15.68 7.83
CA LEU A 181 10.85 -15.13 9.18
C LEU A 181 11.34 -16.13 10.23
N THR A 182 11.06 -17.43 10.04
CA THR A 182 11.36 -18.48 11.02
C THR A 182 12.41 -19.47 10.53
N GLY A 183 12.64 -19.54 9.22
CA GLY A 183 13.47 -20.57 8.58
C GLY A 183 12.74 -21.91 8.38
N GLU A 184 11.50 -22.03 8.86
CA GLU A 184 10.69 -23.24 8.77
C GLU A 184 9.60 -23.11 7.71
N GLU A 185 9.41 -24.18 6.92
CA GLU A 185 8.34 -24.26 5.92
C GLU A 185 7.13 -24.93 6.58
N VAL A 186 6.15 -24.13 7.02
CA VAL A 186 4.91 -24.63 7.60
C VAL A 186 3.90 -24.85 6.49
N GLN A 187 3.42 -26.09 6.31
CA GLN A 187 2.51 -26.47 5.22
C GLN A 187 1.05 -26.07 5.45
N ASP A 188 0.61 -25.84 6.70
CA ASP A 188 -0.75 -25.37 7.02
C ASP A 188 -0.70 -24.33 8.13
N VAL A 189 -0.58 -23.07 7.74
CA VAL A 189 -0.47 -21.92 8.65
C VAL A 189 -1.86 -21.39 9.05
N ARG A 190 -2.89 -22.24 9.08
CA ARG A 190 -4.20 -21.86 9.62
C ARG A 190 -4.18 -22.01 11.14
N ASN A 191 -4.06 -20.89 11.84
CA ASN A 191 -4.07 -20.81 13.31
C ASN A 191 -2.86 -21.45 14.04
N ASP A 192 -1.75 -21.70 13.37
CA ASP A 192 -0.58 -22.26 14.03
C ASP A 192 0.31 -21.16 14.59
N VAL A 193 0.59 -21.30 15.88
CA VAL A 193 1.62 -20.54 16.58
C VAL A 193 2.96 -21.16 16.23
N VAL A 194 3.75 -20.51 15.40
CA VAL A 194 5.15 -20.93 15.24
C VAL A 194 5.94 -20.38 16.42
N GLU A 195 6.18 -21.25 17.39
CA GLU A 195 7.08 -20.94 18.50
C GLU A 195 8.53 -20.84 17.98
N LYS A 196 9.11 -19.66 18.16
CA LYS A 196 10.49 -19.26 17.87
C LYS A 196 10.77 -18.74 16.46
N GLY A 197 10.53 -17.46 16.25
CA GLY A 197 11.21 -16.71 15.19
C GLY A 197 12.69 -16.49 15.55
N VAL A 198 13.59 -17.30 15.01
CA VAL A 198 15.03 -17.02 15.04
C VAL A 198 15.34 -16.16 13.82
N VAL A 199 15.51 -14.85 14.03
CA VAL A 199 16.06 -13.98 12.98
C VAL A 199 17.48 -14.48 12.66
N GLN A 200 17.71 -15.01 11.45
CA GLN A 200 19.01 -15.47 11.00
C GLN A 200 20.04 -14.33 11.08
N GLY A 201 20.99 -14.47 11.97
CA GLY A 201 22.16 -13.60 12.06
C GLY A 201 22.82 -13.56 13.43
N ARG A 202 23.74 -14.48 13.68
CA ARG A 202 24.75 -14.63 14.74
C ARG A 202 24.39 -15.49 15.95
N THR A 203 25.18 -16.61 16.01
CA THR A 203 25.68 -17.35 17.17
C THR A 203 24.76 -17.71 18.34
N GLU A 204 24.74 -18.99 18.60
CA GLU A 204 24.24 -19.90 19.62
C GLU A 204 24.10 -19.41 21.09
N GLU A 205 23.63 -18.20 21.34
CA GLU A 205 23.11 -17.86 22.66
C GLU A 205 21.57 -17.87 22.58
N LYS A 206 20.95 -18.71 23.42
CA LYS A 206 19.50 -18.82 23.65
C LYS A 206 18.92 -17.42 23.93
N ARG A 207 18.50 -16.68 22.89
CA ARG A 207 17.66 -15.51 23.05
C ARG A 207 16.23 -16.01 23.12
N GLU A 208 15.54 -15.66 24.20
CA GLU A 208 14.09 -15.79 24.30
C GLU A 208 13.51 -15.01 23.10
N GLY A 209 12.98 -15.74 22.10
CA GLY A 209 12.36 -15.17 20.91
C GLY A 209 10.95 -14.69 21.22
N PHE A 210 10.42 -13.81 20.40
CA PHE A 210 8.99 -13.48 20.36
C PHE A 210 8.26 -14.48 19.45
N GLN A 211 6.96 -14.65 19.65
CA GLN A 211 6.11 -15.51 18.81
C GLN A 211 5.67 -14.75 17.57
N ILE A 212 5.56 -15.44 16.44
CA ILE A 212 4.97 -14.92 15.21
C ILE A 212 3.68 -15.69 14.93
N HIS A 213 2.58 -14.92 14.76
CA HIS A 213 1.25 -15.46 14.52
C HIS A 213 0.74 -15.00 13.14
N TRP A 214 -0.01 -15.87 12.46
CA TRP A 214 -0.72 -15.54 11.24
C TRP A 214 -2.22 -15.49 11.48
N HIS A 215 -2.88 -14.48 10.89
CA HIS A 215 -4.30 -14.17 11.08
C HIS A 215 -5.00 -13.95 9.76
N ASP A 216 -6.27 -14.37 9.65
CA ASP A 216 -7.12 -14.07 8.49
C ASP A 216 -7.61 -12.61 8.48
N GLY A 217 -7.70 -11.98 9.64
CA GLY A 217 -8.13 -10.60 9.82
C GLY A 217 -7.62 -9.98 11.11
N LEU A 218 -7.67 -8.65 11.19
CA LEU A 218 -7.22 -7.88 12.36
C LEU A 218 -7.99 -8.25 13.64
N GLU A 219 -9.23 -8.69 13.52
CA GLU A 219 -10.10 -9.10 14.63
C GLU A 219 -9.61 -10.32 15.39
N SER A 220 -8.81 -11.17 14.78
CA SER A 220 -8.24 -12.35 15.43
C SER A 220 -6.91 -12.09 16.16
N VAL A 221 -6.33 -10.89 15.99
CA VAL A 221 -5.16 -10.47 16.75
C VAL A 221 -5.55 -10.22 18.20
N GLU A 222 -4.82 -10.81 19.15
CA GLU A 222 -5.08 -10.70 20.59
C GLU A 222 -5.15 -9.23 21.06
N ARG A 223 -6.08 -8.95 21.96
CA ARG A 223 -6.34 -7.60 22.51
C ARG A 223 -5.70 -7.42 23.88
N GLY A 224 -5.70 -6.17 24.35
CA GLY A 224 -5.26 -5.82 25.71
C GLY A 224 -3.80 -5.38 25.81
N LEU A 225 -3.06 -5.41 24.70
CA LEU A 225 -1.71 -4.83 24.60
C LEU A 225 -1.69 -3.72 23.55
N PRO A 226 -0.89 -2.65 23.77
CA PRO A 226 -0.67 -1.65 22.75
C PRO A 226 -0.20 -2.28 21.43
N ILE A 227 -0.67 -1.76 20.30
CA ILE A 227 -0.28 -2.26 18.98
C ILE A 227 0.64 -1.27 18.27
N MET A 228 1.61 -1.79 17.54
CA MET A 228 2.41 -1.07 16.56
C MET A 228 2.07 -1.64 15.20
N LEU A 229 1.14 -0.99 14.49
CA LEU A 229 0.57 -1.50 13.25
C LEU A 229 1.23 -0.84 12.05
N ILE A 230 1.59 -1.67 11.07
CA ILE A 230 2.07 -1.25 9.74
C ILE A 230 1.06 -1.74 8.70
N ALA A 231 0.66 -0.85 7.80
CA ALA A 231 -0.08 -1.18 6.59
C ALA A 231 0.66 -0.53 5.40
N HIS A 232 1.36 -1.36 4.62
CA HIS A 232 2.15 -0.92 3.48
C HIS A 232 1.62 -1.59 2.22
N GLU A 233 1.16 -0.77 1.24
CA GLU A 233 0.50 -1.28 0.02
C GLU A 233 -0.62 -2.28 0.36
N PHE A 234 -1.51 -1.86 1.26
CA PHE A 234 -2.63 -2.67 1.74
C PHE A 234 -3.99 -2.11 1.31
N PHE A 235 -4.14 -0.79 1.38
CA PHE A 235 -5.40 -0.13 1.09
C PHE A 235 -5.65 0.02 -0.41
N ASP A 236 -4.63 0.05 -1.24
CA ASP A 236 -4.71 0.11 -2.69
C ASP A 236 -5.33 -1.15 -3.32
N ALA A 237 -5.20 -2.30 -2.65
CA ALA A 237 -5.83 -3.57 -3.04
C ALA A 237 -7.30 -3.69 -2.57
N MET A 238 -7.82 -2.72 -1.79
CA MET A 238 -9.21 -2.75 -1.33
C MET A 238 -10.18 -2.42 -2.46
N PRO A 239 -11.25 -3.22 -2.60
CA PRO A 239 -12.24 -3.05 -3.66
C PRO A 239 -12.86 -1.65 -3.70
N VAL A 240 -12.93 -1.04 -4.89
CA VAL A 240 -13.50 0.29 -5.10
C VAL A 240 -14.79 0.23 -5.91
N TYR A 241 -15.82 0.92 -5.44
CA TYR A 241 -16.97 1.28 -6.24
C TYR A 241 -16.63 2.50 -7.07
N GLN A 242 -17.06 2.51 -8.32
CA GLN A 242 -16.96 3.68 -9.19
C GLN A 242 -18.35 4.24 -9.47
N PHE A 243 -18.45 5.58 -9.43
CA PHE A 243 -19.69 6.28 -9.73
C PHE A 243 -19.45 7.41 -10.73
N GLN A 244 -20.46 7.69 -11.56
CA GLN A 244 -20.46 8.83 -12.46
C GLN A 244 -21.71 9.68 -12.22
N MET A 245 -21.53 11.00 -12.15
CA MET A 245 -22.63 11.96 -12.04
C MET A 245 -23.33 12.06 -13.38
N ALA A 246 -24.60 11.70 -13.44
CA ALA A 246 -25.49 11.92 -14.54
C ALA A 246 -26.37 13.16 -14.29
N SER A 247 -27.18 13.58 -15.27
CA SER A 247 -28.08 14.74 -15.16
C SER A 247 -29.10 14.65 -14.01
N ASP A 248 -29.43 13.43 -13.59
CA ASP A 248 -30.42 13.12 -12.55
C ASP A 248 -29.77 12.52 -11.28
N GLY A 249 -28.44 12.61 -11.13
CA GLY A 249 -27.71 12.15 -9.95
C GLY A 249 -26.69 11.07 -10.22
N TRP A 250 -26.13 10.51 -9.16
CA TRP A 250 -25.07 9.51 -9.23
C TRP A 250 -25.57 8.16 -9.81
N ARG A 251 -24.81 7.65 -10.78
CA ARG A 251 -24.97 6.31 -11.37
C ARG A 251 -23.74 5.46 -11.02
N GLU A 252 -23.97 4.21 -10.70
CA GLU A 252 -22.88 3.27 -10.47
C GLU A 252 -22.28 2.81 -11.78
N VAL A 253 -20.96 2.79 -11.88
CA VAL A 253 -20.23 2.14 -12.97
C VAL A 253 -20.13 0.66 -12.64
N MET A 254 -20.63 -0.18 -13.53
CA MET A 254 -20.73 -1.63 -13.36
C MET A 254 -19.94 -2.35 -14.43
N VAL A 255 -19.58 -3.59 -14.19
CA VAL A 255 -18.92 -4.48 -15.13
C VAL A 255 -19.94 -5.44 -15.72
N ASP A 256 -20.03 -5.47 -17.05
CA ASP A 256 -20.86 -6.36 -17.85
C ASP A 256 -19.99 -7.17 -18.81
N THR A 257 -20.53 -8.26 -19.38
CA THR A 257 -19.87 -9.00 -20.46
C THR A 257 -19.82 -8.18 -21.73
N ASP A 258 -18.74 -8.34 -22.50
CA ASP A 258 -18.60 -7.73 -23.82
C ASP A 258 -18.43 -8.81 -24.90
N ASP A 259 -19.49 -9.11 -25.60
CA ASP A 259 -19.47 -10.05 -26.75
C ASP A 259 -19.16 -9.33 -28.08
N SER A 260 -18.94 -8.00 -28.06
CA SER A 260 -18.61 -7.23 -29.25
C SER A 260 -17.14 -7.44 -29.65
N SER A 261 -16.81 -7.18 -30.90
CA SER A 261 -15.41 -7.17 -31.38
C SER A 261 -14.75 -5.79 -31.30
N SER A 262 -15.35 -4.85 -30.57
CA SER A 262 -14.84 -3.48 -30.46
C SER A 262 -13.63 -3.35 -29.50
N THR A 263 -13.52 -4.23 -28.52
CA THR A 263 -12.41 -4.28 -27.56
C THR A 263 -11.81 -5.68 -27.47
N PRO A 264 -10.55 -5.82 -27.07
CA PRO A 264 -9.95 -7.14 -26.85
C PRO A 264 -10.47 -7.81 -25.56
N HIS A 265 -11.11 -7.06 -24.66
CA HIS A 265 -11.54 -7.56 -23.35
C HIS A 265 -12.87 -8.30 -23.44
N ASN A 266 -13.07 -9.26 -22.54
CA ASN A 266 -14.32 -10.03 -22.42
C ASN A 266 -15.37 -9.29 -21.56
N PHE A 267 -15.00 -8.15 -21.00
CA PHE A 267 -15.83 -7.32 -20.12
C PHE A 267 -15.81 -5.86 -20.57
N ARG A 268 -16.85 -5.11 -20.18
CA ARG A 268 -17.00 -3.68 -20.43
C ARG A 268 -17.56 -2.97 -19.22
N TYR A 269 -17.31 -1.67 -19.13
CA TYR A 269 -18.01 -0.81 -18.18
C TYR A 269 -19.33 -0.35 -18.73
N ILE A 270 -20.36 -0.33 -17.88
CA ILE A 270 -21.67 0.24 -18.15
C ILE A 270 -22.10 1.12 -16.98
N LEU A 271 -23.01 2.06 -17.22
CA LEU A 271 -23.68 2.80 -16.15
C LEU A 271 -24.96 2.10 -15.74
N SER A 272 -25.25 2.07 -14.45
CA SER A 272 -26.53 1.58 -13.95
C SER A 272 -27.69 2.42 -14.51
N PRO A 273 -28.83 1.80 -14.85
CA PRO A 273 -29.96 2.53 -15.44
C PRO A 273 -30.63 3.51 -14.47
N GLY A 274 -30.40 3.34 -13.19
CA GLY A 274 -30.93 4.18 -12.12
C GLY A 274 -29.99 4.17 -10.91
N PRO A 275 -30.35 4.87 -9.82
CA PRO A 275 -29.64 4.78 -8.54
C PRO A 275 -29.61 3.34 -8.03
N THR A 276 -28.45 2.89 -7.56
CA THR A 276 -28.27 1.57 -6.94
C THR A 276 -28.28 1.69 -5.42
N LYS A 277 -28.36 0.54 -4.73
CA LYS A 277 -28.19 0.53 -3.26
C LYS A 277 -26.85 1.14 -2.86
N ALA A 278 -25.80 0.86 -3.62
CA ALA A 278 -24.46 1.39 -3.37
C ALA A 278 -24.44 2.93 -3.50
N SER A 279 -24.95 3.50 -4.62
CA SER A 279 -24.97 4.96 -4.78
C SER A 279 -25.81 5.66 -3.71
N ILE A 280 -26.97 5.09 -3.33
CA ILE A 280 -27.83 5.65 -2.28
C ILE A 280 -27.18 5.58 -0.89
N THR A 281 -26.39 4.55 -0.61
CA THR A 281 -25.83 4.33 0.73
C THR A 281 -24.49 5.02 0.91
N LEU A 282 -23.58 4.88 -0.06
CA LEU A 282 -22.19 5.33 0.05
C LEU A 282 -22.04 6.84 -0.21
N LEU A 283 -22.94 7.45 -1.01
CA LEU A 283 -22.79 8.84 -1.44
C LEU A 283 -23.65 9.82 -0.63
N LYS A 284 -24.02 9.47 0.59
CA LYS A 284 -24.74 10.34 1.52
C LYS A 284 -23.85 11.44 2.12
N ASP A 285 -22.55 11.23 2.15
CA ASP A 285 -21.61 12.19 2.72
C ASP A 285 -21.64 13.50 1.93
N PRO A 286 -21.73 14.68 2.58
CA PRO A 286 -21.71 15.99 1.93
C PRO A 286 -20.54 16.23 0.99
N ARG A 287 -19.42 15.53 1.17
CA ARG A 287 -18.24 15.60 0.30
C ARG A 287 -18.56 15.26 -1.17
N TYR A 288 -19.64 14.49 -1.44
CA TYR A 288 -20.05 14.05 -2.77
C TYR A 288 -21.12 14.94 -3.43
N LEU A 289 -21.61 16.00 -2.75
CA LEU A 289 -22.72 16.82 -3.25
C LEU A 289 -22.32 17.88 -4.28
N ARG A 290 -21.02 18.15 -4.45
CA ARG A 290 -20.51 19.29 -5.25
C ARG A 290 -19.92 18.90 -6.61
N PHE A 291 -20.26 17.73 -7.12
CA PHE A 291 -19.75 17.25 -8.40
C PHE A 291 -20.66 17.64 -9.55
N LYS A 292 -20.05 17.97 -10.70
CA LYS A 292 -20.77 18.31 -11.94
C LYS A 292 -21.10 17.04 -12.72
N GLU A 293 -22.09 17.13 -13.60
CA GLU A 293 -22.39 16.06 -14.57
C GLU A 293 -21.12 15.64 -15.33
N GLY A 294 -20.97 14.35 -15.52
CA GLY A 294 -19.78 13.73 -16.12
C GLY A 294 -18.64 13.43 -15.14
N SER A 295 -18.65 14.04 -13.93
CA SER A 295 -17.64 13.73 -12.91
C SER A 295 -17.70 12.26 -12.49
N ARG A 296 -16.53 11.70 -12.23
CA ARG A 296 -16.40 10.34 -11.69
C ARG A 296 -15.74 10.36 -10.33
N ILE A 297 -16.05 9.39 -9.50
CA ILE A 297 -15.44 9.18 -8.18
C ILE A 297 -15.26 7.70 -7.90
N GLU A 298 -14.31 7.40 -7.03
CA GLU A 298 -14.06 6.08 -6.46
C GLU A 298 -14.30 6.11 -4.96
N VAL A 299 -14.95 5.06 -4.44
CA VAL A 299 -15.24 4.92 -3.00
C VAL A 299 -14.98 3.48 -2.59
N SER A 300 -14.14 3.28 -1.58
CA SER A 300 -13.89 1.97 -0.98
C SER A 300 -14.46 1.89 0.43
N PRO A 301 -15.63 1.26 0.64
CA PRO A 301 -16.15 1.01 1.98
C PRO A 301 -15.24 0.11 2.81
N ASP A 302 -14.48 -0.78 2.16
CA ASP A 302 -13.55 -1.66 2.83
C ASP A 302 -12.38 -0.86 3.44
N CYS A 303 -11.84 0.14 2.72
CA CYS A 303 -10.85 1.07 3.27
C CYS A 303 -11.36 1.75 4.55
N TYR A 304 -12.59 2.27 4.51
CA TYR A 304 -13.21 2.88 5.69
C TYR A 304 -13.33 1.88 6.85
N THR A 305 -13.81 0.68 6.56
CA THR A 305 -14.04 -0.36 7.57
C THR A 305 -12.74 -0.79 8.24
N TYR A 306 -11.68 -1.03 7.46
CA TYR A 306 -10.37 -1.38 8.01
C TYR A 306 -9.74 -0.23 8.79
N ALA A 307 -9.79 0.99 8.28
CA ALA A 307 -9.31 2.17 9.01
C ALA A 307 -10.06 2.36 10.34
N HIS A 308 -11.38 2.17 10.34
CA HIS A 308 -12.19 2.23 11.55
C HIS A 308 -11.78 1.13 12.56
N LYS A 309 -11.63 -0.14 12.13
CA LYS A 309 -11.16 -1.22 13.00
C LYS A 309 -9.78 -0.94 13.60
N ILE A 310 -8.84 -0.39 12.80
CA ILE A 310 -7.52 0.01 13.28
C ILE A 310 -7.68 1.12 14.34
N GLY A 311 -8.51 2.13 14.07
CA GLY A 311 -8.79 3.22 15.00
C GLY A 311 -9.35 2.73 16.32
N GLU A 312 -10.35 1.82 16.31
CA GLU A 312 -10.91 1.20 17.51
C GLU A 312 -9.83 0.46 18.32
N ARG A 313 -8.94 -0.30 17.65
CA ARG A 313 -7.83 -0.98 18.31
C ARG A 313 -6.90 0.00 19.02
N ILE A 314 -6.48 1.06 18.34
CA ILE A 314 -5.59 2.09 18.92
C ILE A 314 -6.30 2.81 20.07
N LYS A 315 -7.58 3.13 19.94
CA LYS A 315 -8.36 3.78 20.99
C LYS A 315 -8.41 2.95 22.26
N GLU A 316 -8.69 1.66 22.15
CA GLU A 316 -8.93 0.78 23.29
C GLU A 316 -7.63 0.22 23.88
N ASP A 317 -6.75 -0.31 23.05
CA ASP A 317 -5.54 -1.01 23.47
C ASP A 317 -4.32 -0.07 23.55
N GLY A 318 -4.39 1.11 22.92
CA GLY A 318 -3.24 2.02 22.77
C GLY A 318 -2.34 1.64 21.60
N GLY A 319 -1.28 2.41 21.43
CA GLY A 319 -0.32 2.20 20.34
C GLY A 319 -0.50 3.17 19.18
N PHE A 320 -0.06 2.76 18.00
CA PHE A 320 -0.11 3.60 16.79
C PHE A 320 -0.20 2.74 15.52
N ALA A 321 -0.57 3.40 14.41
CA ALA A 321 -0.45 2.83 13.08
C ALA A 321 0.39 3.71 12.17
N LEU A 322 1.13 3.07 11.26
CA LEU A 322 1.81 3.68 10.12
C LEU A 322 1.23 3.09 8.85
N ILE A 323 0.61 3.94 8.06
CA ILE A 323 0.02 3.58 6.77
C ILE A 323 0.90 4.17 5.69
N ALA A 324 1.36 3.36 4.75
CA ALA A 324 2.17 3.76 3.61
C ALA A 324 1.56 3.20 2.33
N ASP A 325 1.06 4.09 1.48
CA ASP A 325 0.39 3.69 0.24
C ASP A 325 0.46 4.81 -0.80
N TYR A 326 0.16 4.50 -2.06
CA TYR A 326 0.05 5.54 -3.08
C TYR A 326 -1.38 6.08 -3.17
N GLY A 327 -1.47 7.38 -3.34
CA GLY A 327 -2.74 8.10 -3.33
C GLY A 327 -2.62 9.56 -2.94
N LYS A 328 -3.74 10.16 -2.57
CA LYS A 328 -3.81 11.59 -2.27
C LYS A 328 -4.80 11.88 -1.15
N ASN A 329 -4.69 13.08 -0.57
CA ASN A 329 -5.65 13.59 0.42
C ASN A 329 -6.87 14.21 -0.25
N LEU A 330 -7.54 13.45 -1.14
CA LEU A 330 -8.73 13.89 -1.86
C LEU A 330 -9.50 12.70 -2.43
N ILE A 331 -10.74 12.93 -2.85
CA ILE A 331 -11.57 11.94 -3.53
C ILE A 331 -10.89 11.52 -4.83
N MET A 332 -10.69 10.22 -5.01
CA MET A 332 -10.05 9.65 -6.18
C MET A 332 -11.05 9.42 -7.33
N SER A 333 -10.52 9.33 -8.54
CA SER A 333 -11.31 9.15 -9.75
C SER A 333 -10.51 8.43 -10.82
N ASP A 334 -11.10 7.41 -11.44
CA ASP A 334 -10.54 6.65 -12.57
C ASP A 334 -9.11 6.14 -12.32
N THR A 335 -8.83 5.70 -11.10
CA THR A 335 -7.49 5.21 -10.72
C THR A 335 -7.38 3.69 -10.76
N MET A 336 -8.51 2.97 -10.75
CA MET A 336 -8.53 1.51 -10.82
C MET A 336 -7.87 1.01 -12.12
N ARG A 337 -6.85 0.21 -11.98
CA ARG A 337 -6.03 -0.32 -13.08
C ARG A 337 -5.55 -1.73 -12.80
N GLY A 338 -5.16 -2.42 -13.85
CA GLY A 338 -4.43 -3.67 -13.74
C GLY A 338 -2.93 -3.45 -13.89
N ILE A 339 -2.14 -4.32 -13.28
CA ILE A 339 -0.70 -4.36 -13.45
C ILE A 339 -0.31 -5.79 -13.80
N GLN A 340 0.47 -5.95 -14.87
CA GLN A 340 0.99 -7.23 -15.33
C GLN A 340 2.38 -7.03 -15.93
N SER A 341 3.38 -7.80 -15.49
CA SER A 341 4.76 -7.71 -15.96
C SER A 341 5.31 -6.27 -15.90
N HIS A 342 5.08 -5.59 -14.78
CA HIS A 342 5.48 -4.20 -14.49
C HIS A 342 4.88 -3.15 -15.44
N LYS A 343 3.74 -3.46 -16.10
CA LYS A 343 3.05 -2.55 -17.01
C LYS A 343 1.60 -2.37 -16.59
N PHE A 344 1.10 -1.17 -16.78
CA PHE A 344 -0.33 -0.91 -16.64
C PHE A 344 -1.10 -1.59 -17.76
N VAL A 345 -2.14 -2.31 -17.38
CA VAL A 345 -3.11 -2.95 -18.28
C VAL A 345 -4.51 -2.53 -17.88
N SER A 346 -5.48 -2.78 -18.76
CA SER A 346 -6.88 -2.56 -18.41
C SER A 346 -7.28 -3.42 -17.21
N ALA A 347 -7.99 -2.85 -16.23
CA ALA A 347 -8.52 -3.62 -15.11
C ALA A 347 -9.46 -4.75 -15.53
N LEU A 348 -10.04 -4.67 -16.74
CA LEU A 348 -10.91 -5.70 -17.31
C LEU A 348 -10.15 -6.82 -18.03
N SER A 349 -8.82 -6.68 -18.20
CA SER A 349 -7.98 -7.68 -18.86
C SER A 349 -7.71 -8.86 -17.94
N LYS A 350 -8.00 -10.06 -18.40
CA LYS A 350 -7.65 -11.35 -17.77
C LYS A 350 -7.79 -11.35 -16.23
N PRO A 351 -8.99 -11.17 -15.66
CA PRO A 351 -9.19 -11.16 -14.23
C PRO A 351 -8.55 -12.41 -13.58
N GLY A 352 -7.81 -12.17 -12.52
CA GLY A 352 -7.02 -13.19 -11.83
C GLY A 352 -5.58 -13.37 -12.35
N ASP A 353 -5.22 -12.83 -13.52
CA ASP A 353 -3.85 -12.89 -14.07
C ASP A 353 -3.13 -11.53 -13.98
N SER A 354 -3.83 -10.47 -13.61
CA SER A 354 -3.27 -9.14 -13.34
C SER A 354 -3.64 -8.69 -11.93
N ASP A 355 -2.73 -8.01 -11.30
CA ASP A 355 -3.03 -7.31 -10.05
C ASP A 355 -3.95 -6.12 -10.33
N LEU A 356 -5.01 -5.98 -9.54
CA LEU A 356 -5.91 -4.84 -9.63
C LEU A 356 -5.71 -3.92 -8.43
N THR A 357 -5.50 -2.66 -8.72
CA THR A 357 -5.20 -1.66 -7.72
C THR A 357 -5.92 -0.35 -8.00
N ALA A 358 -6.14 0.46 -6.96
CA ALA A 358 -6.68 1.82 -7.04
C ALA A 358 -5.93 2.74 -6.09
N ASP A 359 -5.78 4.02 -6.46
CA ASP A 359 -5.15 5.00 -5.58
C ASP A 359 -5.99 5.25 -4.31
N VAL A 360 -5.32 5.34 -3.18
CA VAL A 360 -5.98 5.49 -1.87
C VAL A 360 -6.47 6.92 -1.66
N ASP A 361 -7.76 7.08 -1.31
CA ASP A 361 -8.31 8.33 -0.77
C ASP A 361 -7.94 8.46 0.71
N PHE A 362 -6.81 9.08 1.02
CA PHE A 362 -6.36 9.29 2.39
C PHE A 362 -7.29 10.23 3.19
N SER A 363 -8.06 11.10 2.52
CA SER A 363 -9.06 11.91 3.22
C SER A 363 -10.21 11.06 3.76
N PHE A 364 -10.51 9.94 3.09
CA PHE A 364 -11.52 8.99 3.54
C PHE A 364 -11.01 8.10 4.69
N LEU A 365 -9.73 7.70 4.63
CA LEU A 365 -9.08 7.01 5.76
C LEU A 365 -9.03 7.92 7.00
N ALA A 366 -8.59 9.18 6.83
CA ALA A 366 -8.54 10.15 7.94
C ALA A 366 -9.92 10.34 8.58
N LYS A 367 -10.99 10.42 7.77
CA LYS A 367 -12.36 10.49 8.28
C LYS A 367 -12.69 9.25 9.13
N ALA A 368 -12.40 8.05 8.65
CA ALA A 368 -12.66 6.81 9.38
C ALA A 368 -11.95 6.78 10.74
N PHE A 369 -10.70 7.24 10.81
CA PHE A 369 -9.95 7.37 12.06
C PHE A 369 -10.59 8.40 13.01
N ILE A 370 -10.92 9.58 12.51
CA ILE A 370 -11.57 10.63 13.30
C ILE A 370 -12.91 10.15 13.86
N ASP A 371 -13.69 9.41 13.09
CA ASP A 371 -14.99 8.87 13.51
C ASP A 371 -14.86 7.87 14.70
N THR A 372 -13.69 7.23 14.88
CA THR A 372 -13.40 6.40 16.07
C THR A 372 -12.91 7.21 17.28
N GLY A 373 -12.53 8.48 17.09
CA GLY A 373 -11.98 9.34 18.12
C GLY A 373 -10.47 9.19 18.33
N VAL A 374 -9.75 8.64 17.36
CA VAL A 374 -8.28 8.67 17.32
C VAL A 374 -7.78 9.81 16.43
N LYS A 375 -6.50 10.12 16.52
CA LYS A 375 -5.88 11.22 15.79
C LYS A 375 -5.07 10.69 14.62
N SER A 376 -5.39 11.20 13.43
CA SER A 376 -4.53 11.06 12.24
C SER A 376 -3.72 12.32 12.03
N TYR A 377 -2.61 12.20 11.31
CA TYR A 377 -1.66 13.29 11.08
C TYR A 377 -1.60 13.67 9.60
N GLU A 378 -1.02 14.85 9.31
CA GLU A 378 -0.83 15.30 7.93
C GLU A 378 -0.07 14.26 7.11
N LEU A 379 -0.50 14.08 5.85
CA LEU A 379 0.21 13.19 4.93
C LEU A 379 1.63 13.70 4.68
N MET A 380 2.56 12.77 4.67
CA MET A 380 3.95 13.01 4.33
C MET A 380 4.32 12.20 3.08
N ASN A 381 5.03 12.79 2.14
CA ASN A 381 5.58 12.05 1.02
C ASN A 381 6.62 11.03 1.50
N GLN A 382 6.70 9.87 0.87
CA GLN A 382 7.67 8.84 1.21
C GLN A 382 9.11 9.35 1.22
N GLY A 383 9.48 10.14 0.21
CA GLY A 383 10.83 10.71 0.13
C GLY A 383 11.16 11.60 1.33
N ASP A 384 10.20 12.40 1.80
CA ASP A 384 10.38 13.29 2.94
C ASP A 384 10.43 12.51 4.26
N PHE A 385 9.58 11.48 4.41
CA PHE A 385 9.63 10.58 5.55
C PHE A 385 10.99 9.88 5.64
N LEU A 386 11.45 9.25 4.57
CA LEU A 386 12.71 8.52 4.56
C LEU A 386 13.92 9.44 4.79
N ARG A 387 13.92 10.66 4.22
CA ARG A 387 14.97 11.66 4.49
C ARG A 387 14.97 12.09 5.95
N SER A 388 13.79 12.32 6.53
CA SER A 388 13.65 12.66 7.97
C SER A 388 14.13 11.52 8.86
N MET A 389 13.94 10.28 8.44
CA MET A 389 14.41 9.08 9.13
C MET A 389 15.92 8.81 8.94
N GLY A 390 16.59 9.50 8.03
CA GLY A 390 18.04 9.41 7.85
C GLY A 390 18.49 8.45 6.77
N ILE A 391 17.71 8.28 5.69
CA ILE A 391 18.06 7.38 4.57
C ILE A 391 19.42 7.75 3.94
N VAL A 392 19.74 9.07 3.85
CA VAL A 392 21.01 9.54 3.29
C VAL A 392 22.20 9.03 4.12
N GLN A 393 22.09 9.14 5.44
CA GLN A 393 23.12 8.67 6.36
C GLN A 393 23.26 7.15 6.29
N ARG A 394 22.14 6.43 6.19
CA ARG A 394 22.18 4.98 6.05
C ARG A 394 22.83 4.55 4.73
N LEU A 395 22.48 5.18 3.63
CA LEU A 395 23.10 4.97 2.32
C LEU A 395 24.62 5.16 2.39
N GLN A 396 25.08 6.26 3.00
CA GLN A 396 26.52 6.54 3.15
C GLN A 396 27.26 5.43 3.92
N VAL A 397 26.65 4.89 4.98
CA VAL A 397 27.23 3.77 5.73
C VAL A 397 27.32 2.52 4.87
N LEU A 398 26.27 2.17 4.13
CA LEU A 398 26.28 1.00 3.24
C LEU A 398 27.27 1.12 2.10
N MET A 399 27.38 2.31 1.51
CA MET A 399 28.34 2.57 0.42
C MET A 399 29.81 2.43 0.83
N LYS A 400 30.17 2.64 2.11
CA LYS A 400 31.55 2.49 2.59
C LYS A 400 32.06 1.06 2.49
N VAL A 401 31.19 0.08 2.70
CA VAL A 401 31.54 -1.35 2.73
C VAL A 401 31.17 -2.09 1.44
N ALA A 402 30.46 -1.44 0.54
CA ALA A 402 29.99 -2.03 -0.72
C ALA A 402 31.08 -1.96 -1.81
N ASP A 403 31.11 -2.97 -2.69
CA ASP A 403 31.87 -2.93 -3.95
C ASP A 403 31.22 -1.97 -4.97
N ALA A 404 31.86 -1.77 -6.12
CA ALA A 404 31.42 -0.83 -7.13
C ALA A 404 30.03 -1.16 -7.71
N ALA A 405 29.71 -2.44 -7.93
CA ALA A 405 28.41 -2.88 -8.44
C ALA A 405 27.32 -2.59 -7.42
N LYS A 406 27.53 -2.99 -6.16
CA LYS A 406 26.61 -2.77 -5.07
C LYS A 406 26.37 -1.29 -4.75
N ARG A 407 27.41 -0.44 -4.89
CA ARG A 407 27.25 1.02 -4.77
C ARG A 407 26.30 1.59 -5.80
N LYS A 408 26.39 1.12 -7.07
CA LYS A 408 25.46 1.54 -8.12
C LYS A 408 24.02 1.13 -7.81
N ASP A 409 23.81 -0.11 -7.33
CA ASP A 409 22.51 -0.61 -6.94
C ASP A 409 21.92 0.18 -5.76
N LEU A 410 22.72 0.49 -4.74
CA LEU A 410 22.32 1.30 -3.60
C LEU A 410 21.91 2.72 -4.00
N ALA A 411 22.68 3.35 -4.91
CA ALA A 411 22.36 4.68 -5.42
C ALA A 411 21.04 4.66 -6.20
N SER A 412 20.87 3.69 -7.11
CA SER A 412 19.64 3.52 -7.89
C SER A 412 18.42 3.24 -6.98
N SER A 413 18.58 2.40 -5.96
CA SER A 413 17.55 2.11 -4.98
C SER A 413 17.14 3.36 -4.18
N TYR A 414 18.11 4.16 -3.77
CA TYR A 414 17.87 5.43 -3.10
C TYR A 414 17.06 6.38 -3.99
N GLU A 415 17.50 6.60 -5.22
CA GLU A 415 16.79 7.47 -6.17
C GLU A 415 15.36 6.99 -6.42
N ARG A 416 15.15 5.68 -6.53
CA ARG A 416 13.81 5.12 -6.70
C ARG A 416 12.93 5.33 -5.48
N LEU A 417 13.44 5.16 -4.27
CA LEU A 417 12.67 5.31 -3.02
C LEU A 417 12.31 6.77 -2.71
N VAL A 418 13.20 7.74 -3.02
CA VAL A 418 13.03 9.14 -2.58
C VAL A 418 12.86 10.13 -3.72
N GLY A 419 13.15 9.72 -4.95
CA GLY A 419 13.08 10.57 -6.14
C GLY A 419 11.66 10.97 -6.53
N PRO A 420 11.52 12.05 -7.33
CA PRO A 420 10.23 12.49 -7.83
C PRO A 420 9.66 11.53 -8.90
N SER A 421 8.35 11.60 -9.11
CA SER A 421 7.61 10.73 -10.04
C SER A 421 8.09 10.87 -11.50
N GLY A 422 8.55 12.06 -11.91
CA GLY A 422 9.01 12.34 -13.27
C GLY A 422 10.25 11.58 -13.72
N VAL A 423 11.00 10.96 -12.80
CA VAL A 423 12.19 10.14 -13.05
C VAL A 423 12.01 8.70 -12.53
N ASN A 424 10.81 8.17 -12.57
CA ASN A 424 10.47 6.83 -12.06
C ASN A 424 10.70 6.65 -10.55
N GLY A 425 10.66 7.76 -9.79
CA GLY A 425 10.78 7.76 -8.34
C GLY A 425 9.42 7.56 -7.65
N MET A 426 9.44 6.93 -6.49
CA MET A 426 8.26 6.64 -5.66
C MET A 426 8.06 7.70 -4.56
N GLY A 427 9.05 8.56 -4.36
CA GLY A 427 9.13 9.46 -3.20
C GLY A 427 8.00 10.47 -3.07
N GLU A 428 7.33 10.83 -4.17
CA GLU A 428 6.17 11.73 -4.18
C GLU A 428 4.84 11.01 -4.38
N ILE A 429 4.86 9.81 -4.96
CA ILE A 429 3.65 9.03 -5.26
C ILE A 429 3.12 8.41 -3.99
N TYR A 430 4.00 7.79 -3.21
CA TYR A 430 3.67 7.17 -1.93
C TYR A 430 3.53 8.20 -0.82
N LYS A 431 2.54 7.96 0.03
CA LYS A 431 2.20 8.80 1.18
C LYS A 431 2.28 7.99 2.46
N PHE A 432 2.73 8.65 3.51
CA PHE A 432 2.74 8.12 4.86
C PHE A 432 1.72 8.86 5.70
N MET A 433 0.92 8.11 6.44
CA MET A 433 -0.02 8.62 7.45
C MET A 433 0.27 7.92 8.77
N ALA A 434 0.44 8.68 9.85
CA ALA A 434 0.47 8.13 11.20
C ALA A 434 -0.88 8.31 11.88
N VAL A 435 -1.19 7.39 12.78
CA VAL A 435 -2.41 7.42 13.62
C VAL A 435 -2.02 7.07 15.05
N THR A 436 -2.53 7.83 16.02
CA THR A 436 -2.32 7.59 17.46
C THR A 436 -3.60 7.82 18.23
N ARG A 437 -3.62 7.42 19.50
CA ARG A 437 -4.70 7.79 20.39
C ARG A 437 -4.72 9.31 20.63
N GLU A 438 -5.88 9.88 20.84
CA GLU A 438 -6.03 11.28 21.23
C GLU A 438 -5.27 11.56 22.53
N GLY A 439 -4.51 12.66 22.57
CA GLY A 439 -3.66 13.03 23.70
C GLY A 439 -2.24 12.46 23.70
N ASP A 440 -1.93 11.49 22.84
CA ASP A 440 -0.59 10.97 22.68
C ASP A 440 0.34 12.00 22.00
N VAL A 441 1.65 11.81 22.19
CA VAL A 441 2.67 12.68 21.60
C VAL A 441 2.65 12.55 20.08
N THR A 442 2.74 13.68 19.37
CA THR A 442 2.85 13.71 17.92
C THR A 442 4.02 12.85 17.44
N PRO A 443 3.79 11.81 16.62
CA PRO A 443 4.85 10.93 16.16
C PRO A 443 5.78 11.66 15.19
N TYR A 444 7.08 11.66 15.48
CA TYR A 444 8.05 12.21 14.53
C TYR A 444 8.09 11.36 13.25
N PRO A 445 8.19 11.94 12.05
CA PRO A 445 8.33 13.38 11.74
C PRO A 445 7.00 14.05 11.35
N PHE A 446 5.87 13.48 11.70
CA PHE A 446 4.55 13.96 11.30
C PHE A 446 4.17 15.29 11.97
N LYS A 447 3.19 15.98 11.35
CA LYS A 447 2.59 17.20 11.89
C LYS A 447 1.12 16.95 12.20
N PRO A 448 0.55 17.62 13.20
CA PRO A 448 -0.89 17.59 13.43
C PRO A 448 -1.64 18.06 12.18
N LEU A 449 -2.79 17.44 11.89
CA LEU A 449 -3.70 17.97 10.87
C LEU A 449 -4.09 19.41 11.24
N THR A 450 -3.78 20.34 10.35
CA THR A 450 -4.33 21.70 10.42
C THR A 450 -5.77 21.63 9.89
N VAL A 451 -6.72 21.55 10.82
CA VAL A 451 -8.13 21.75 10.44
C VAL A 451 -8.27 23.26 10.19
N ASP A 452 -8.32 23.67 8.93
CA ASP A 452 -8.83 24.99 8.58
C ASP A 452 -10.31 25.03 8.97
N VAL A 453 -10.57 25.45 10.21
CA VAL A 453 -11.91 25.84 10.63
C VAL A 453 -12.24 27.07 9.77
N PRO A 454 -13.24 27.01 8.88
CA PRO A 454 -13.65 28.19 8.15
C PRO A 454 -13.98 29.26 9.20
N LYS A 455 -13.23 30.37 9.23
CA LYS A 455 -13.59 31.52 10.04
C LYS A 455 -14.98 31.90 9.58
N GLU A 456 -15.96 31.75 10.47
CA GLU A 456 -17.30 32.30 10.25
C GLU A 456 -17.11 33.73 9.82
N ALA A 457 -17.58 34.04 8.60
CA ALA A 457 -17.64 35.40 8.12
C ALA A 457 -18.59 36.16 9.07
N LYS A 458 -18.02 37.09 9.86
CA LYS A 458 -18.79 38.03 10.67
C LYS A 458 -19.52 38.99 9.76
#